data_5bb2490f9ac1cf7a6f38f43777b29512
#
_entry.id   5bb2490f9ac1cf7a6f38f43777b29512
#
_cell.length_a   1.000
_cell.length_b   1.000
_cell.length_c   1.000
_cell.angle_alpha   90.00
_cell.angle_beta   90.00
_cell.angle_gamma   90.00
#
_symmetry.space_group_name_H-M   'P 1'
#
loop_
_entity.id
_entity.type
_entity.pdbx_description
1 polymer ?
#
loop_
_entity_poly.entity_id
_entity_poly.type
_entity_poly.pdbx_seq_one_letter_code
_entity_poly.pdbx_strand_id
1 'polypeptide(L)'
;MSYKHISVPESGDMIVVNADNSLSVPDNPIIPYIEGDGIGVDISPVMIAVVDAAIAKAYDNARQISWMEIYTGEKAAELYDGDWFPEETLNAIKTYSVAIKGPLTTPVGGGFRSLNVALRQELDLYTCLRPVRWFEGVPSPVKRPGDCNMVIFRENSEDIYAGIEYQAGTEEAQKVVDFIIQEMGATKIRFPENVGIGIKPVSAEGTQRLVRKAIQYAIDQDLPSVTLVHKGNIMKFTEGAFRDWGYELAQQEFGGELLDGGPWISIKNPRTGGEIVVKDVIADAMLQQVLTRPRDYSVVATLNLNGDYLSDALAAQVGGIGIAPGANLSDTVALFEATHGTAPKYAGQDKVNPGSLILSAEMMLRHLGWNEAADLIIDGMNGAIQAKTVTYDFERLMEGAELVSCSAFGEAVISHM
;
A
#
# COMPACT_ATOMS: atom_id res chain seq x y z
N MET A 1 22.86 9.53 16.14
CA MET A 1 23.56 9.02 14.93
C MET A 1 23.89 10.23 14.06
N SER A 2 25.04 10.29 13.43
CA SER A 2 25.34 11.33 12.45
C SER A 2 25.13 10.74 11.05
N TYR A 3 24.28 11.34 10.27
CA TYR A 3 24.10 11.02 8.87
C TYR A 3 25.06 11.86 8.01
N LYS A 4 25.36 11.39 6.77
CA LYS A 4 26.26 12.11 5.84
C LYS A 4 25.53 13.28 5.17
N HIS A 5 24.32 13.06 4.73
CA HIS A 5 23.52 14.05 3.98
C HIS A 5 22.14 14.34 4.59
N ILE A 6 21.63 13.47 5.46
CA ILE A 6 20.35 13.67 6.13
C ILE A 6 20.54 14.65 7.28
N SER A 7 19.73 15.71 7.30
CA SER A 7 19.68 16.70 8.39
C SER A 7 18.54 16.36 9.35
N VAL A 8 18.90 15.94 10.57
CA VAL A 8 17.90 15.71 11.61
C VAL A 8 17.37 17.05 12.10
N PRO A 9 16.03 17.25 12.21
CA PRO A 9 15.45 18.47 12.76
C PRO A 9 16.00 18.79 14.15
N GLU A 10 16.19 20.08 14.44
CA GLU A 10 16.66 20.54 15.76
C GLU A 10 15.60 20.34 16.85
N SER A 11 14.34 20.25 16.48
CA SER A 11 13.19 19.98 17.36
C SER A 11 12.46 18.74 16.95
N GLY A 12 11.77 18.11 17.88
CA GLY A 12 10.99 16.91 17.68
C GLY A 12 11.59 15.69 18.37
N ASP A 13 10.74 14.71 18.59
CA ASP A 13 11.05 13.49 19.33
C ASP A 13 10.79 12.26 18.47
N MET A 14 11.47 11.16 18.81
CA MET A 14 11.23 9.88 18.14
C MET A 14 9.94 9.24 18.64
N ILE A 15 9.22 8.59 17.73
CA ILE A 15 8.14 7.66 18.08
C ILE A 15 8.76 6.43 18.74
N VAL A 16 8.16 5.97 19.83
CA VAL A 16 8.60 4.75 20.51
C VAL A 16 7.64 3.61 20.19
N VAL A 17 8.19 2.54 19.65
CA VAL A 17 7.46 1.27 19.47
C VAL A 17 7.56 0.48 20.77
N ASN A 18 6.41 0.23 21.41
CA ASN A 18 6.32 -0.51 22.66
C ASN A 18 6.48 -2.02 22.43
N ALA A 19 6.66 -2.78 23.51
CA ALA A 19 6.84 -4.24 23.45
C ALA A 19 5.62 -5.01 22.89
N ASP A 20 4.45 -4.40 22.89
CA ASP A 20 3.20 -4.91 22.32
C ASP A 20 2.94 -4.39 20.90
N ASN A 21 3.95 -3.76 20.27
CA ASN A 21 3.88 -3.10 18.96
C ASN A 21 2.95 -1.88 18.90
N SER A 22 2.42 -1.40 20.02
CA SER A 22 1.73 -0.11 20.07
C SER A 22 2.73 1.04 19.96
N LEU A 23 2.25 2.22 19.51
CA LEU A 23 3.08 3.41 19.39
C LEU A 23 2.85 4.38 20.54
N SER A 24 3.95 4.88 21.10
CA SER A 24 3.94 6.09 21.94
C SER A 24 4.38 7.26 21.05
N VAL A 25 3.41 8.07 20.63
CA VAL A 25 3.60 9.18 19.69
C VAL A 25 3.71 10.49 20.47
N PRO A 26 4.83 11.25 20.38
CA PRO A 26 4.96 12.57 20.99
C PRO A 26 4.11 13.61 20.24
N ASP A 27 3.91 14.79 20.86
CA ASP A 27 3.17 15.89 20.22
C ASP A 27 3.94 16.54 19.06
N ASN A 28 5.24 16.30 18.94
CA ASN A 28 6.09 16.73 17.84
C ASN A 28 7.00 15.57 17.34
N PRO A 29 6.42 14.55 16.68
CA PRO A 29 7.22 13.44 16.15
C PRO A 29 8.10 13.88 14.99
N ILE A 30 9.32 13.32 14.90
CA ILE A 30 10.15 13.40 13.70
C ILE A 30 9.66 12.35 12.72
N ILE A 31 9.22 12.77 11.54
CA ILE A 31 8.75 11.89 10.47
C ILE A 31 9.68 12.01 9.26
N PRO A 32 10.46 10.97 8.93
CA PRO A 32 11.18 10.90 7.68
C PRO A 32 10.24 10.94 6.47
N TYR A 33 10.63 11.71 5.44
CA TYR A 33 9.94 11.68 4.16
C TYR A 33 10.91 11.62 2.99
N ILE A 34 10.53 10.92 1.93
CA ILE A 34 11.20 10.93 0.65
C ILE A 34 10.34 11.75 -0.31
N GLU A 35 10.88 12.86 -0.84
CA GLU A 35 10.17 13.71 -1.80
C GLU A 35 9.67 12.90 -3.00
N GLY A 36 10.50 11.97 -3.49
CA GLY A 36 10.22 11.14 -4.65
C GLY A 36 10.72 11.74 -5.95
N ASP A 37 10.67 10.92 -7.00
CA ASP A 37 11.12 11.25 -8.35
C ASP A 37 9.97 11.76 -9.22
N GLY A 38 10.30 12.40 -10.34
CA GLY A 38 9.32 12.87 -11.29
C GLY A 38 8.32 13.84 -10.65
N ILE A 39 7.03 13.50 -10.63
CA ILE A 39 5.98 14.34 -10.01
C ILE A 39 6.06 14.41 -8.47
N GLY A 40 6.98 13.69 -7.85
CA GLY A 40 7.24 13.77 -6.42
C GLY A 40 7.52 15.21 -5.96
N VAL A 41 8.26 15.98 -6.74
CA VAL A 41 8.57 17.40 -6.49
C VAL A 41 7.34 18.31 -6.43
N ASP A 42 6.26 17.92 -7.11
CA ASP A 42 4.99 18.67 -7.12
C ASP A 42 4.09 18.27 -5.95
N ILE A 43 3.92 16.94 -5.74
CA ILE A 43 2.89 16.42 -4.81
C ILE A 43 3.35 16.37 -3.35
N SER A 44 4.65 16.18 -3.08
CA SER A 44 5.15 16.05 -1.69
C SER A 44 5.07 17.34 -0.89
N PRO A 45 5.45 18.52 -1.42
CA PRO A 45 5.23 19.79 -0.73
C PRO A 45 3.75 20.08 -0.46
N VAL A 46 2.86 19.73 -1.40
CA VAL A 46 1.40 19.90 -1.24
C VAL A 46 0.87 18.99 -0.13
N MET A 47 1.29 17.73 -0.08
CA MET A 47 0.93 16.82 1.01
C MET A 47 1.37 17.35 2.37
N ILE A 48 2.61 17.83 2.51
CA ILE A 48 3.12 18.40 3.75
C ILE A 48 2.25 19.58 4.18
N ALA A 49 1.94 20.52 3.27
CA ALA A 49 1.12 21.68 3.57
C ALA A 49 -0.30 21.31 4.06
N VAL A 50 -0.91 20.30 3.41
CA VAL A 50 -2.25 19.81 3.79
C VAL A 50 -2.23 19.13 5.16
N VAL A 51 -1.20 18.32 5.45
CA VAL A 51 -1.04 17.64 6.75
C VAL A 51 -0.82 18.65 7.86
N ASP A 52 0.09 19.60 7.67
CA ASP A 52 0.40 20.62 8.67
C ASP A 52 -0.83 21.48 8.99
N ALA A 53 -1.60 21.87 7.98
CA ALA A 53 -2.85 22.63 8.16
C ALA A 53 -3.91 21.82 8.93
N ALA A 54 -4.06 20.52 8.62
CA ALA A 54 -4.99 19.65 9.33
C ALA A 54 -4.62 19.48 10.80
N ILE A 55 -3.34 19.24 11.10
CA ILE A 55 -2.83 19.11 12.47
C ILE A 55 -3.01 20.41 13.24
N ALA A 56 -2.59 21.54 12.66
CA ALA A 56 -2.73 22.84 13.31
C ALA A 56 -4.20 23.16 13.68
N LYS A 57 -5.12 22.84 12.77
CA LYS A 57 -6.56 23.04 12.99
C LYS A 57 -7.15 22.06 14.01
N ALA A 58 -6.80 20.80 13.95
CA ALA A 58 -7.35 19.76 14.84
C ALA A 58 -6.92 19.95 16.29
N TYR A 59 -5.70 20.46 16.51
CA TYR A 59 -5.08 20.50 17.85
C TYR A 59 -4.69 21.92 18.31
N ASP A 60 -5.24 22.97 17.73
CA ASP A 60 -4.96 24.37 18.08
C ASP A 60 -3.45 24.69 18.15
N ASN A 61 -2.66 24.14 17.21
CA ASN A 61 -1.19 24.20 17.16
C ASN A 61 -0.47 23.53 18.37
N ALA A 62 -1.15 22.72 19.18
CA ALA A 62 -0.50 21.99 20.26
C ALA A 62 0.33 20.79 19.76
N ARG A 63 0.07 20.34 18.53
CA ARG A 63 0.81 19.29 17.86
C ARG A 63 1.37 19.76 16.53
N GLN A 64 2.48 19.16 16.11
CA GLN A 64 3.11 19.40 14.81
C GLN A 64 3.95 18.20 14.39
N ILE A 65 4.37 18.10 13.13
CA ILE A 65 5.36 17.14 12.67
C ILE A 65 6.67 17.86 12.39
N SER A 66 7.78 17.31 12.89
CA SER A 66 9.12 17.68 12.45
C SER A 66 9.52 16.83 11.26
N TRP A 67 9.33 17.37 10.06
CA TRP A 67 9.66 16.68 8.82
C TRP A 67 11.15 16.52 8.62
N MET A 68 11.62 15.32 8.30
CA MET A 68 13.03 15.00 8.05
C MET A 68 13.18 14.45 6.65
N GLU A 69 13.77 15.19 5.73
CA GLU A 69 14.01 14.69 4.38
C GLU A 69 15.08 13.60 4.37
N ILE A 70 14.77 12.47 3.75
CA ILE A 70 15.67 11.35 3.50
C ILE A 70 15.65 11.00 2.02
N TYR A 71 16.66 10.31 1.52
CA TYR A 71 16.92 10.26 0.08
C TYR A 71 16.92 8.83 -0.46
N THR A 72 16.14 8.60 -1.51
CA THR A 72 16.15 7.40 -2.37
C THR A 72 15.73 7.83 -3.78
N GLY A 73 16.22 7.19 -4.84
CA GLY A 73 15.91 7.52 -6.22
C GLY A 73 16.89 8.51 -6.84
N GLU A 74 16.41 9.35 -7.75
CA GLU A 74 17.23 10.28 -8.54
C GLU A 74 17.99 11.28 -7.65
N LYS A 75 17.31 11.86 -6.67
CA LYS A 75 17.92 12.81 -5.72
C LYS A 75 19.01 12.16 -4.85
N ALA A 76 18.83 10.88 -4.47
CA ALA A 76 19.87 10.13 -3.78
C ALA A 76 21.10 9.91 -4.67
N ALA A 77 20.91 9.51 -5.92
CA ALA A 77 22.01 9.31 -6.85
C ALA A 77 22.84 10.58 -7.06
N GLU A 78 22.23 11.76 -7.05
CA GLU A 78 22.93 13.05 -7.12
C GLU A 78 23.76 13.34 -5.87
N LEU A 79 23.24 13.03 -4.68
CA LEU A 79 23.86 13.38 -3.40
C LEU A 79 24.90 12.34 -2.94
N TYR A 80 24.74 11.07 -3.33
CA TYR A 80 25.55 9.93 -2.86
C TYR A 80 26.39 9.29 -3.98
N ASP A 81 26.94 10.10 -4.88
CA ASP A 81 27.90 9.65 -5.90
C ASP A 81 27.36 8.51 -6.81
N GLY A 82 26.08 8.53 -7.14
CA GLY A 82 25.42 7.53 -7.97
C GLY A 82 24.71 6.40 -7.21
N ASP A 83 24.69 6.44 -5.89
CA ASP A 83 23.93 5.49 -5.07
C ASP A 83 22.43 5.90 -5.01
N TRP A 84 21.59 5.08 -5.62
CA TRP A 84 20.13 5.27 -5.66
C TRP A 84 19.42 4.84 -4.37
N PHE A 85 20.11 4.07 -3.50
CA PHE A 85 19.51 3.42 -2.35
C PHE A 85 20.43 3.46 -1.12
N PRO A 86 20.73 4.64 -0.57
CA PRO A 86 21.68 4.78 0.52
C PRO A 86 21.25 4.02 1.79
N GLU A 87 22.21 3.36 2.42
CA GLU A 87 21.98 2.64 3.68
C GLU A 87 21.49 3.56 4.80
N GLU A 88 21.89 4.84 4.82
CA GLU A 88 21.45 5.77 5.85
C GLU A 88 19.93 6.08 5.76
N THR A 89 19.32 5.98 4.58
CA THR A 89 17.88 6.10 4.41
C THR A 89 17.17 4.92 5.09
N LEU A 90 17.63 3.70 4.87
CA LEU A 90 17.10 2.52 5.57
C LEU A 90 17.24 2.64 7.09
N ASN A 91 18.41 3.10 7.55
CA ASN A 91 18.69 3.30 8.97
C ASN A 91 17.80 4.40 9.56
N ALA A 92 17.51 5.48 8.83
CA ALA A 92 16.60 6.52 9.25
C ALA A 92 15.17 5.98 9.39
N ILE A 93 14.65 5.25 8.40
CA ILE A 93 13.30 4.66 8.46
C ILE A 93 13.19 3.68 9.65
N LYS A 94 14.18 2.80 9.86
CA LYS A 94 14.21 1.88 11.00
C LYS A 94 14.24 2.61 12.34
N THR A 95 14.99 3.72 12.42
CA THR A 95 15.16 4.48 13.67
C THR A 95 13.90 5.25 14.06
N TYR A 96 13.21 5.85 13.10
CA TYR A 96 12.02 6.67 13.34
C TYR A 96 10.69 5.93 13.19
N SER A 97 10.73 4.67 12.70
CA SER A 97 9.61 3.72 12.62
C SER A 97 8.47 4.09 11.68
N VAL A 98 8.14 5.36 11.50
CA VAL A 98 7.08 5.84 10.63
C VAL A 98 7.66 6.80 9.61
N ALA A 99 7.40 6.55 8.33
CA ALA A 99 7.88 7.40 7.23
C ALA A 99 6.83 7.49 6.11
N ILE A 100 6.97 8.51 5.25
CA ILE A 100 6.13 8.68 4.05
C ILE A 100 7.00 8.99 2.84
N LYS A 101 6.58 8.54 1.65
CA LYS A 101 7.35 8.79 0.43
C LYS A 101 6.49 9.09 -0.80
N GLY A 102 7.00 9.94 -1.66
CA GLY A 102 6.54 10.10 -3.03
C GLY A 102 6.91 8.91 -3.93
N PRO A 103 6.56 8.95 -5.21
CA PRO A 103 6.87 7.90 -6.16
C PRO A 103 8.38 7.80 -6.45
N LEU A 104 8.88 6.61 -6.79
CA LEU A 104 10.28 6.38 -7.10
C LEU A 104 10.47 5.78 -8.49
N THR A 105 11.48 6.27 -9.20
CA THR A 105 11.95 5.73 -10.47
C THR A 105 12.86 4.52 -10.21
N THR A 106 12.67 3.47 -10.98
CA THR A 106 13.61 2.34 -10.98
C THR A 106 14.67 2.56 -12.05
N PRO A 107 15.96 2.61 -11.71
CA PRO A 107 17.03 2.83 -12.69
C PRO A 107 17.12 1.68 -13.67
N VAL A 108 17.23 1.99 -14.96
CA VAL A 108 17.44 0.99 -16.02
C VAL A 108 18.89 0.51 -15.97
N GLY A 109 19.11 -0.79 -15.71
CA GLY A 109 20.44 -1.41 -15.69
C GLY A 109 21.20 -1.33 -14.37
N GLY A 110 20.62 -0.80 -13.30
CA GLY A 110 21.28 -0.60 -12.00
C GLY A 110 21.29 -1.81 -11.05
N GLY A 111 20.93 -3.00 -11.50
CA GLY A 111 20.88 -4.20 -10.63
C GLY A 111 19.65 -4.27 -9.71
N PHE A 112 18.90 -3.20 -9.58
CA PHE A 112 17.62 -3.18 -8.86
C PHE A 112 16.48 -3.52 -9.81
N ARG A 113 15.56 -4.39 -9.37
CA ARG A 113 14.31 -4.64 -10.09
C ARG A 113 13.30 -3.51 -9.85
N SER A 114 13.24 -2.99 -8.62
CA SER A 114 12.44 -1.85 -8.20
C SER A 114 12.94 -1.33 -6.87
N LEU A 115 13.12 -0.02 -6.71
CA LEU A 115 13.47 0.60 -5.43
C LEU A 115 12.36 0.42 -4.39
N ASN A 116 11.10 0.43 -4.83
CA ASN A 116 9.97 0.16 -3.95
C ASN A 116 10.02 -1.28 -3.40
N VAL A 117 10.33 -2.27 -4.25
CA VAL A 117 10.50 -3.68 -3.82
C VAL A 117 11.68 -3.81 -2.87
N ALA A 118 12.80 -3.14 -3.15
CA ALA A 118 13.97 -3.14 -2.26
C ALA A 118 13.63 -2.58 -0.86
N LEU A 119 12.93 -1.44 -0.77
CA LEU A 119 12.47 -0.88 0.51
C LEU A 119 11.60 -1.88 1.28
N ARG A 120 10.67 -2.55 0.60
CA ARG A 120 9.77 -3.53 1.22
C ARG A 120 10.51 -4.75 1.78
N GLN A 121 11.51 -5.23 1.04
CA GLN A 121 12.33 -6.39 1.44
C GLN A 121 13.30 -6.04 2.57
N GLU A 122 14.07 -4.94 2.45
CA GLU A 122 15.08 -4.55 3.43
C GLU A 122 14.50 -4.09 4.79
N LEU A 123 13.25 -3.63 4.79
CA LEU A 123 12.52 -3.21 5.98
C LEU A 123 11.50 -4.27 6.46
N ASP A 124 11.44 -5.43 5.81
CA ASP A 124 10.44 -6.50 6.04
C ASP A 124 9.00 -5.98 6.10
N LEU A 125 8.64 -5.07 5.19
CA LEU A 125 7.30 -4.49 5.11
C LEU A 125 6.34 -5.50 4.44
N TYR A 126 6.00 -6.55 5.14
CA TYR A 126 5.32 -7.73 4.62
C TYR A 126 3.83 -7.52 4.28
N THR A 127 3.25 -6.41 4.71
CA THR A 127 1.86 -6.07 4.41
C THR A 127 1.78 -4.77 3.62
N CYS A 128 1.24 -4.82 2.41
CA CYS A 128 0.82 -3.64 1.67
C CYS A 128 -0.68 -3.40 1.89
N LEU A 129 -1.02 -2.29 2.51
CA LEU A 129 -2.39 -1.89 2.85
C LEU A 129 -2.88 -0.86 1.85
N ARG A 130 -3.98 -1.15 1.15
CA ARG A 130 -4.57 -0.28 0.13
C ARG A 130 -6.08 -0.15 0.34
N PRO A 131 -6.56 0.89 1.04
CA PRO A 131 -7.98 1.22 1.12
C PRO A 131 -8.49 1.69 -0.24
N VAL A 132 -9.69 1.24 -0.60
CA VAL A 132 -10.40 1.64 -1.81
C VAL A 132 -11.76 2.16 -1.42
N ARG A 133 -12.00 3.45 -1.68
CA ARG A 133 -13.31 4.09 -1.46
C ARG A 133 -13.56 5.16 -2.50
N TRP A 134 -14.80 5.40 -2.79
CA TRP A 134 -15.22 6.47 -3.67
C TRP A 134 -15.53 7.75 -2.90
N PHE A 135 -15.10 8.89 -3.42
CA PHE A 135 -15.49 10.21 -2.97
C PHE A 135 -16.66 10.71 -3.82
N GLU A 136 -17.71 11.23 -3.18
CA GLU A 136 -18.90 11.66 -3.87
C GLU A 136 -18.61 12.77 -4.88
N GLY A 137 -19.02 12.52 -6.15
CA GLY A 137 -18.74 13.42 -7.26
C GLY A 137 -17.57 13.02 -8.15
N VAL A 138 -16.68 12.13 -7.69
CA VAL A 138 -15.57 11.63 -8.52
C VAL A 138 -16.12 10.83 -9.71
N PRO A 139 -15.64 11.10 -10.93
CA PRO A 139 -16.02 10.34 -12.12
C PRO A 139 -15.63 8.86 -12.00
N SER A 140 -16.55 7.97 -12.42
CA SER A 140 -16.34 6.53 -12.33
C SER A 140 -16.89 5.81 -13.57
N PRO A 141 -16.23 4.74 -14.04
CA PRO A 141 -16.73 3.88 -15.11
C PRO A 141 -17.86 2.96 -14.67
N VAL A 142 -18.09 2.80 -13.36
CA VAL A 142 -19.14 1.93 -12.83
C VAL A 142 -20.38 2.74 -12.40
N LYS A 143 -21.54 2.10 -12.40
CA LYS A 143 -22.82 2.80 -12.12
C LYS A 143 -23.00 3.22 -10.67
N ARG A 144 -22.40 2.51 -9.73
CA ARG A 144 -22.53 2.72 -8.28
C ARG A 144 -21.17 2.60 -7.60
N PRO A 145 -20.27 3.55 -7.84
CA PRO A 145 -18.91 3.48 -7.26
C PRO A 145 -18.89 3.53 -5.73
N GLY A 146 -19.88 4.17 -5.10
CA GLY A 146 -20.03 4.20 -3.65
C GLY A 146 -20.31 2.83 -3.00
N ASP A 147 -20.67 1.80 -3.79
CA ASP A 147 -20.77 0.43 -3.30
C ASP A 147 -19.38 -0.21 -3.10
N CYS A 148 -18.33 0.36 -3.69
CA CYS A 148 -16.95 -0.09 -3.56
C CYS A 148 -16.29 0.61 -2.35
N ASN A 149 -16.25 -0.09 -1.22
CA ASN A 149 -15.59 0.35 0.00
C ASN A 149 -14.94 -0.86 0.65
N MET A 150 -13.67 -1.09 0.36
CA MET A 150 -12.94 -2.24 0.86
C MET A 150 -11.46 -1.93 1.07
N VAL A 151 -10.79 -2.76 1.84
CA VAL A 151 -9.38 -2.61 2.14
C VAL A 151 -8.62 -3.85 1.70
N ILE A 152 -7.57 -3.67 0.90
CA ILE A 152 -6.74 -4.76 0.42
C ILE A 152 -5.50 -4.88 1.30
N PHE A 153 -5.29 -6.07 1.84
CA PHE A 153 -4.06 -6.55 2.47
C PHE A 153 -3.34 -7.42 1.43
N ARG A 154 -2.35 -6.85 0.77
CA ARG A 154 -1.50 -7.51 -0.21
C ARG A 154 -0.26 -8.02 0.48
N GLU A 155 0.06 -9.31 0.33
CA GLU A 155 1.35 -9.85 0.71
C GLU A 155 2.45 -9.12 -0.07
N ASN A 156 3.57 -8.83 0.56
CA ASN A 156 4.51 -7.87 0.02
C ASN A 156 5.98 -8.36 -0.01
N SER A 157 6.25 -9.57 0.46
CA SER A 157 7.61 -10.11 0.62
C SER A 157 7.91 -11.32 -0.25
N GLU A 158 6.90 -12.08 -0.66
CA GLU A 158 7.03 -13.33 -1.39
C GLU A 158 6.38 -13.25 -2.79
N ASP A 159 5.90 -14.38 -3.29
CA ASP A 159 5.31 -14.53 -4.60
C ASP A 159 6.35 -14.36 -5.72
N ILE A 160 5.93 -14.09 -6.93
CA ILE A 160 6.86 -13.80 -8.05
C ILE A 160 7.69 -12.53 -7.84
N TYR A 161 7.25 -11.66 -6.93
CA TYR A 161 7.98 -10.46 -6.51
C TYR A 161 9.26 -10.75 -5.71
N ALA A 162 9.46 -11.99 -5.24
CA ALA A 162 10.75 -12.45 -4.71
C ALA A 162 11.87 -12.34 -5.75
N GLY A 163 11.49 -12.24 -7.02
CA GLY A 163 12.42 -11.94 -8.08
C GLY A 163 13.35 -13.10 -8.47
N ILE A 164 13.00 -14.33 -8.14
CA ILE A 164 13.77 -15.52 -8.50
C ILE A 164 13.37 -15.93 -9.89
N GLU A 165 14.09 -15.45 -10.89
CA GLU A 165 13.85 -15.81 -12.28
C GLU A 165 15.14 -15.89 -13.10
N TYR A 166 15.11 -16.69 -14.17
CA TYR A 166 16.24 -16.96 -15.04
C TYR A 166 15.84 -16.73 -16.48
N GLN A 167 16.66 -15.95 -17.18
CA GLN A 167 16.41 -15.57 -18.56
C GLN A 167 16.57 -16.75 -19.52
N ALA A 168 15.67 -16.88 -20.45
CA ALA A 168 15.76 -17.87 -21.54
C ALA A 168 17.10 -17.80 -22.29
N GLY A 169 17.70 -18.96 -22.57
CA GLY A 169 18.98 -19.08 -23.28
C GLY A 169 20.22 -18.89 -22.41
N THR A 170 20.08 -18.70 -21.09
CA THR A 170 21.21 -18.67 -20.15
C THR A 170 21.53 -20.08 -19.59
N GLU A 171 22.77 -20.28 -19.14
CA GLU A 171 23.16 -21.53 -18.47
C GLU A 171 22.38 -21.76 -17.16
N GLU A 172 22.08 -20.69 -16.43
CA GLU A 172 21.34 -20.74 -15.19
C GLU A 172 19.91 -21.23 -15.42
N ALA A 173 19.22 -20.71 -16.44
CA ALA A 173 17.88 -21.20 -16.83
C ALA A 173 17.94 -22.68 -17.21
N GLN A 174 18.93 -23.09 -18.01
CA GLN A 174 19.08 -24.48 -18.42
C GLN A 174 19.33 -25.42 -17.22
N LYS A 175 20.18 -25.01 -16.26
CA LYS A 175 20.42 -25.78 -15.02
C LYS A 175 19.15 -26.00 -14.22
N VAL A 176 18.31 -24.95 -14.07
CA VAL A 176 17.01 -25.08 -13.37
C VAL A 176 16.07 -26.01 -14.11
N VAL A 177 15.97 -25.87 -15.43
CA VAL A 177 15.14 -26.73 -16.28
C VAL A 177 15.57 -28.20 -16.19
N ASP A 178 16.87 -28.46 -16.32
CA ASP A 178 17.43 -29.81 -16.22
C ASP A 178 17.16 -30.43 -14.85
N PHE A 179 17.38 -29.69 -13.78
CA PHE A 179 17.06 -30.13 -12.42
C PHE A 179 15.57 -30.52 -12.27
N ILE A 180 14.68 -29.64 -12.72
CA ILE A 180 13.21 -29.87 -12.62
C ILE A 180 12.80 -31.11 -13.44
N ILE A 181 13.41 -31.32 -14.61
CA ILE A 181 13.07 -32.46 -15.48
C ILE A 181 13.75 -33.74 -14.96
N GLN A 182 15.05 -33.72 -14.69
CA GLN A 182 15.84 -34.91 -14.42
C GLN A 182 15.72 -35.39 -12.97
N GLU A 183 15.75 -34.45 -12.01
CA GLU A 183 15.74 -34.80 -10.58
C GLU A 183 14.30 -34.79 -10.02
N MET A 184 13.44 -33.86 -10.46
CA MET A 184 12.07 -33.75 -9.97
C MET A 184 11.05 -34.49 -10.85
N GLY A 185 11.45 -35.02 -11.98
CA GLY A 185 10.60 -35.80 -12.88
C GLY A 185 9.46 -34.99 -13.57
N ALA A 186 9.62 -33.69 -13.70
CA ALA A 186 8.61 -32.85 -14.35
C ALA A 186 8.62 -33.07 -15.87
N THR A 187 7.50 -33.46 -16.45
CA THR A 187 7.37 -33.73 -17.90
C THR A 187 6.61 -32.65 -18.67
N LYS A 188 6.22 -31.56 -17.99
CA LYS A 188 5.29 -30.57 -18.56
C LYS A 188 5.94 -29.31 -19.11
N ILE A 189 7.28 -29.17 -19.05
CA ILE A 189 8.00 -28.11 -19.73
C ILE A 189 8.06 -28.47 -21.21
N ARG A 190 7.21 -27.81 -22.00
CA ARG A 190 6.98 -28.20 -23.41
C ARG A 190 8.15 -27.88 -24.33
N PHE A 191 8.86 -26.79 -24.06
CA PHE A 191 9.96 -26.26 -24.88
C PHE A 191 11.17 -25.96 -23.97
N PRO A 192 11.94 -26.99 -23.56
CA PRO A 192 12.97 -26.85 -22.52
C PRO A 192 14.25 -26.12 -22.97
N GLU A 193 14.52 -26.03 -24.29
CA GLU A 193 15.79 -25.52 -24.81
C GLU A 193 15.90 -23.96 -24.76
N ASN A 194 14.77 -23.25 -24.72
CA ASN A 194 14.78 -21.79 -24.71
C ASN A 194 13.58 -21.25 -23.93
N VAL A 195 13.58 -21.50 -22.64
CA VAL A 195 12.48 -21.13 -21.75
C VAL A 195 13.00 -20.28 -20.59
N GLY A 196 12.31 -19.17 -20.28
CA GLY A 196 12.51 -18.43 -19.03
C GLY A 196 11.80 -19.16 -17.88
N ILE A 197 12.43 -19.18 -16.71
CA ILE A 197 11.89 -19.82 -15.50
C ILE A 197 11.77 -18.79 -14.39
N GLY A 198 10.58 -18.72 -13.76
CA GLY A 198 10.35 -17.95 -12.53
C GLY A 198 9.88 -18.87 -11.41
N ILE A 199 10.30 -18.59 -10.19
CA ILE A 199 9.94 -19.33 -8.98
C ILE A 199 8.99 -18.46 -8.15
N LYS A 200 7.87 -19.06 -7.73
CA LYS A 200 6.85 -18.45 -6.88
C LYS A 200 6.89 -19.07 -5.47
N PRO A 201 7.68 -18.52 -4.53
CA PRO A 201 7.64 -18.96 -3.14
C PRO A 201 6.36 -18.43 -2.47
N VAL A 202 5.72 -19.28 -1.66
CA VAL A 202 4.63 -18.92 -0.76
C VAL A 202 4.80 -19.73 0.50
N SER A 203 4.95 -19.09 1.65
CA SER A 203 5.19 -19.75 2.93
C SER A 203 3.98 -19.67 3.87
N ALA A 204 3.94 -20.57 4.83
CA ALA A 204 2.95 -20.54 5.91
C ALA A 204 3.16 -19.30 6.78
N GLU A 205 4.40 -18.96 7.11
CA GLU A 205 4.74 -17.80 7.94
C GLU A 205 4.34 -16.48 7.27
N GLY A 206 4.72 -16.27 5.99
CA GLY A 206 4.34 -15.09 5.20
C GLY A 206 2.82 -14.94 5.09
N THR A 207 2.11 -16.05 4.83
CA THR A 207 0.66 -16.09 4.78
C THR A 207 0.02 -15.71 6.13
N GLN A 208 0.46 -16.36 7.20
CA GLN A 208 -0.14 -16.19 8.53
C GLN A 208 0.04 -14.77 9.05
N ARG A 209 1.21 -14.17 8.90
CA ARG A 209 1.45 -12.78 9.35
C ARG A 209 0.58 -11.77 8.61
N LEU A 210 0.36 -11.95 7.30
CA LEU A 210 -0.55 -11.12 6.51
C LEU A 210 -2.01 -11.29 6.95
N VAL A 211 -2.49 -12.53 6.99
CA VAL A 211 -3.90 -12.85 7.32
C VAL A 211 -4.22 -12.42 8.75
N ARG A 212 -3.29 -12.57 9.68
CA ARG A 212 -3.44 -12.09 11.06
C ARG A 212 -3.69 -10.58 11.10
N LYS A 213 -2.91 -9.78 10.36
CA LYS A 213 -3.13 -8.33 10.27
C LYS A 213 -4.48 -8.00 9.62
N ALA A 214 -4.90 -8.73 8.61
CA ALA A 214 -6.19 -8.53 7.95
C ALA A 214 -7.38 -8.84 8.88
N ILE A 215 -7.32 -9.93 9.63
CA ILE A 215 -8.36 -10.29 10.62
C ILE A 215 -8.37 -9.28 11.77
N GLN A 216 -7.19 -8.92 12.30
CA GLN A 216 -7.09 -7.92 13.36
C GLN A 216 -7.67 -6.58 12.94
N TYR A 217 -7.38 -6.13 11.69
CA TYR A 217 -7.97 -4.92 11.14
C TYR A 217 -9.50 -5.00 11.05
N ALA A 218 -10.04 -6.14 10.63
CA ALA A 218 -11.50 -6.34 10.61
C ALA A 218 -12.12 -6.27 12.00
N ILE A 219 -11.43 -6.80 13.03
CA ILE A 219 -11.84 -6.70 14.44
C ILE A 219 -11.81 -5.25 14.89
N ASP A 220 -10.73 -4.52 14.62
CA ASP A 220 -10.51 -3.15 15.10
C ASP A 220 -11.48 -2.16 14.47
N GLN A 221 -11.83 -2.37 13.21
CA GLN A 221 -12.74 -1.51 12.42
C GLN A 221 -14.20 -2.03 12.42
N ASP A 222 -14.48 -3.10 13.15
CA ASP A 222 -15.82 -3.75 13.20
C ASP A 222 -16.37 -4.09 11.80
N LEU A 223 -15.53 -4.66 10.94
CA LEU A 223 -15.88 -4.99 9.57
C LEU A 223 -16.39 -6.43 9.46
N PRO A 224 -17.41 -6.71 8.63
CA PRO A 224 -18.14 -7.99 8.65
C PRO A 224 -17.42 -9.15 7.96
N SER A 225 -16.33 -8.92 7.19
CA SER A 225 -15.69 -10.03 6.47
C SER A 225 -14.22 -9.83 6.16
N VAL A 226 -13.48 -10.94 6.10
CA VAL A 226 -12.15 -11.06 5.51
C VAL A 226 -12.22 -12.09 4.39
N THR A 227 -11.82 -11.70 3.17
CA THR A 227 -11.85 -12.56 1.99
C THR A 227 -10.45 -12.93 1.55
N LEU A 228 -10.13 -14.22 1.56
CA LEU A 228 -8.88 -14.76 1.04
C LEU A 228 -8.99 -14.92 -0.47
N VAL A 229 -8.25 -14.12 -1.24
CA VAL A 229 -8.29 -14.18 -2.72
C VAL A 229 -7.08 -14.95 -3.23
N HIS A 230 -7.33 -15.99 -4.04
CA HIS A 230 -6.32 -16.94 -4.49
C HIS A 230 -6.69 -17.62 -5.81
N LYS A 231 -5.72 -18.26 -6.46
CA LYS A 231 -5.90 -19.15 -7.63
C LYS A 231 -5.58 -20.61 -7.27
N GLY A 232 -5.98 -21.06 -6.08
CA GLY A 232 -5.65 -22.36 -5.50
C GLY A 232 -6.20 -23.58 -6.23
N ASN A 233 -7.20 -23.42 -7.09
CA ASN A 233 -7.68 -24.48 -7.96
C ASN A 233 -6.66 -24.91 -9.03
N ILE A 234 -5.72 -24.04 -9.38
CA ILE A 234 -4.60 -24.28 -10.31
C ILE A 234 -3.28 -24.42 -9.54
N MET A 235 -2.92 -23.46 -8.70
CA MET A 235 -1.69 -23.44 -7.91
C MET A 235 -1.95 -23.98 -6.50
N LYS A 236 -2.12 -25.31 -6.41
CA LYS A 236 -2.61 -25.99 -5.20
C LYS A 236 -1.69 -25.85 -3.99
N PHE A 237 -0.37 -25.88 -4.21
CA PHE A 237 0.63 -25.93 -3.14
C PHE A 237 1.24 -24.56 -2.82
N THR A 238 0.81 -23.51 -3.49
CA THR A 238 1.15 -22.13 -3.23
C THR A 238 -0.12 -21.34 -2.88
N GLU A 239 -0.91 -20.94 -3.84
CA GLU A 239 -2.13 -20.17 -3.57
C GLU A 239 -3.25 -20.96 -2.87
N GLY A 240 -3.33 -22.26 -3.12
CA GLY A 240 -4.23 -23.15 -2.37
C GLY A 240 -3.80 -23.30 -0.92
N ALA A 241 -2.47 -23.43 -0.69
CA ALA A 241 -1.91 -23.46 0.66
C ALA A 241 -2.12 -22.13 1.40
N PHE A 242 -1.96 -20.97 0.72
CA PHE A 242 -2.31 -19.66 1.28
C PHE A 242 -3.73 -19.64 1.86
N ARG A 243 -4.72 -20.12 1.10
CA ARG A 243 -6.10 -20.22 1.57
C ARG A 243 -6.20 -21.12 2.82
N ASP A 244 -5.60 -22.29 2.76
CA ASP A 244 -5.72 -23.30 3.82
C ASP A 244 -5.06 -22.80 5.12
N TRP A 245 -3.85 -22.25 5.06
CA TRP A 245 -3.18 -21.64 6.20
C TRP A 245 -3.92 -20.42 6.75
N GLY A 246 -4.59 -19.65 5.89
CA GLY A 246 -5.45 -18.54 6.33
C GLY A 246 -6.66 -19.02 7.14
N TYR A 247 -7.30 -20.08 6.75
CA TYR A 247 -8.38 -20.70 7.52
C TYR A 247 -7.89 -21.34 8.83
N GLU A 248 -6.76 -22.05 8.79
CA GLU A 248 -6.13 -22.61 9.98
C GLU A 248 -5.83 -21.54 11.01
N LEU A 249 -5.25 -20.42 10.59
CA LEU A 249 -4.97 -19.27 11.45
C LEU A 249 -6.25 -18.70 12.09
N ALA A 250 -7.30 -18.52 11.29
CA ALA A 250 -8.58 -18.00 11.78
C ALA A 250 -9.17 -18.88 12.90
N GLN A 251 -9.04 -20.20 12.77
CA GLN A 251 -9.49 -21.14 13.80
C GLN A 251 -8.56 -21.15 15.02
N GLN A 252 -7.25 -21.22 14.82
CA GLN A 252 -6.29 -21.44 15.91
C GLN A 252 -6.05 -20.20 16.77
N GLU A 253 -5.95 -19.03 16.14
CA GLU A 253 -5.59 -17.80 16.86
C GLU A 253 -6.80 -16.92 17.22
N PHE A 254 -7.87 -16.97 16.40
CA PHE A 254 -9.05 -16.12 16.60
C PHE A 254 -10.29 -16.89 17.08
N GLY A 255 -10.15 -18.19 17.37
CA GLY A 255 -11.23 -19.02 17.88
C GLY A 255 -12.40 -19.19 16.88
N GLY A 256 -12.08 -19.13 15.58
CA GLY A 256 -13.08 -19.23 14.53
C GLY A 256 -13.71 -20.62 14.44
N GLU A 257 -15.01 -20.66 14.18
CA GLU A 257 -15.79 -21.89 14.00
C GLU A 257 -16.23 -22.05 12.54
N LEU A 258 -16.41 -23.31 12.09
CA LEU A 258 -16.91 -23.58 10.74
C LEU A 258 -18.34 -23.04 10.57
N LEU A 259 -18.52 -22.17 9.59
CA LEU A 259 -19.83 -21.64 9.24
C LEU A 259 -20.56 -22.66 8.36
N ASP A 260 -21.75 -23.10 8.80
CA ASP A 260 -22.63 -24.05 8.05
C ASP A 260 -21.91 -25.35 7.58
N GLY A 261 -20.92 -25.80 8.33
CA GLY A 261 -20.12 -26.98 7.99
C GLY A 261 -18.91 -26.72 7.10
N GLY A 262 -18.59 -25.47 6.85
CA GLY A 262 -17.37 -25.03 6.15
C GLY A 262 -17.50 -24.89 4.64
N PRO A 263 -16.44 -24.41 3.95
CA PRO A 263 -15.09 -24.12 4.49
C PRO A 263 -14.96 -22.78 5.20
N TRP A 264 -15.96 -21.91 5.11
CA TRP A 264 -15.92 -20.56 5.71
C TRP A 264 -15.87 -20.63 7.24
N ILE A 265 -15.26 -19.63 7.83
CA ILE A 265 -15.05 -19.53 9.28
C ILE A 265 -15.77 -18.29 9.80
N SER A 266 -16.54 -18.45 10.88
CA SER A 266 -17.12 -17.36 11.64
C SER A 266 -16.25 -17.06 12.86
N ILE A 267 -15.87 -15.79 13.05
CA ILE A 267 -15.15 -15.26 14.20
C ILE A 267 -16.08 -14.27 14.89
N LYS A 268 -16.17 -14.37 16.22
CA LYS A 268 -16.87 -13.37 17.02
C LYS A 268 -15.94 -12.21 17.34
N ASN A 269 -16.30 -10.98 16.95
CA ASN A 269 -15.54 -9.79 17.31
C ASN A 269 -15.51 -9.63 18.85
N PRO A 270 -14.32 -9.70 19.49
CA PRO A 270 -14.22 -9.63 20.95
C PRO A 270 -14.59 -8.26 21.53
N ARG A 271 -14.62 -7.20 20.71
CA ARG A 271 -14.93 -5.82 21.14
C ARG A 271 -16.41 -5.51 21.05
N THR A 272 -17.06 -5.90 19.96
CA THR A 272 -18.45 -5.53 19.67
C THR A 272 -19.43 -6.68 19.79
N GLY A 273 -18.94 -7.92 19.75
CA GLY A 273 -19.76 -9.12 19.68
C GLY A 273 -20.33 -9.41 18.28
N GLY A 274 -20.00 -8.58 17.29
CA GLY A 274 -20.39 -8.78 15.89
C GLY A 274 -19.74 -10.03 15.28
N GLU A 275 -20.29 -10.51 14.17
CA GLU A 275 -19.75 -11.65 13.42
C GLU A 275 -18.82 -11.16 12.32
N ILE A 276 -17.65 -11.81 12.19
CA ILE A 276 -16.70 -11.61 11.09
C ILE A 276 -16.57 -12.92 10.34
N VAL A 277 -16.91 -12.92 9.04
CA VAL A 277 -16.82 -14.11 8.19
C VAL A 277 -15.49 -14.11 7.44
N VAL A 278 -14.65 -15.09 7.72
CA VAL A 278 -13.46 -15.40 6.90
C VAL A 278 -13.88 -16.35 5.80
N LYS A 279 -13.75 -15.92 4.55
CA LYS A 279 -14.18 -16.66 3.35
C LYS A 279 -13.13 -16.60 2.26
N ASP A 280 -13.27 -17.40 1.22
CA ASP A 280 -12.35 -17.38 0.08
C ASP A 280 -13.06 -17.12 -1.25
N VAL A 281 -12.33 -16.57 -2.21
CA VAL A 281 -12.77 -16.37 -3.58
C VAL A 281 -11.60 -16.59 -4.54
N ILE A 282 -11.85 -17.33 -5.62
CA ILE A 282 -10.88 -17.51 -6.70
C ILE A 282 -10.63 -16.17 -7.41
N ALA A 283 -9.37 -15.82 -7.71
CA ALA A 283 -8.94 -14.50 -8.18
C ALA A 283 -9.70 -13.97 -9.40
N ASP A 284 -9.93 -14.80 -10.42
CA ASP A 284 -10.71 -14.42 -11.60
C ASP A 284 -12.20 -14.17 -11.27
N ALA A 285 -12.76 -14.94 -10.35
CA ALA A 285 -14.11 -14.67 -9.84
C ALA A 285 -14.15 -13.35 -9.03
N MET A 286 -13.10 -13.05 -8.24
CA MET A 286 -13.02 -11.79 -7.50
C MET A 286 -13.01 -10.58 -8.44
N LEU A 287 -12.22 -10.60 -9.52
CA LEU A 287 -12.21 -9.53 -10.52
C LEU A 287 -13.58 -9.26 -11.14
N GLN A 288 -14.44 -10.29 -11.26
CA GLN A 288 -15.82 -10.14 -11.70
C GLN A 288 -16.73 -9.63 -10.56
N GLN A 289 -16.54 -10.14 -9.35
CA GLN A 289 -17.47 -9.90 -8.24
C GLN A 289 -17.31 -8.49 -7.65
N VAL A 290 -16.13 -7.90 -7.69
CA VAL A 290 -15.92 -6.51 -7.30
C VAL A 290 -16.67 -5.51 -8.21
N LEU A 291 -17.07 -5.93 -9.42
CA LEU A 291 -17.91 -5.14 -10.32
C LEU A 291 -19.40 -5.39 -10.09
N THR A 292 -19.78 -6.61 -9.78
CA THR A 292 -21.20 -7.05 -9.77
C THR A 292 -21.83 -7.02 -8.38
N ARG A 293 -21.05 -7.20 -7.32
CA ARG A 293 -21.48 -7.22 -5.92
C ARG A 293 -20.39 -6.76 -4.95
N PRO A 294 -19.83 -5.53 -5.10
CA PRO A 294 -18.72 -5.04 -4.27
C PRO A 294 -19.06 -5.00 -2.77
N ARG A 295 -20.33 -4.80 -2.41
CA ARG A 295 -20.78 -4.74 -0.99
C ARG A 295 -20.57 -6.04 -0.20
N ASP A 296 -20.33 -7.17 -0.89
CA ASP A 296 -20.08 -8.45 -0.22
C ASP A 296 -18.67 -8.51 0.41
N TYR A 297 -17.81 -7.52 0.17
CA TYR A 297 -16.40 -7.52 0.53
C TYR A 297 -16.04 -6.30 1.38
N SER A 298 -15.34 -6.55 2.50
CA SER A 298 -14.84 -5.49 3.39
C SER A 298 -13.32 -5.49 3.44
N VAL A 299 -12.71 -6.56 3.93
CA VAL A 299 -11.27 -6.77 3.93
C VAL A 299 -10.92 -7.89 2.96
N VAL A 300 -9.92 -7.66 2.15
CA VAL A 300 -9.39 -8.66 1.19
C VAL A 300 -7.94 -8.94 1.53
N ALA A 301 -7.60 -10.19 1.82
CA ALA A 301 -6.22 -10.64 1.99
C ALA A 301 -5.81 -11.50 0.80
N THR A 302 -4.67 -11.19 0.19
CA THR A 302 -4.24 -11.88 -1.02
C THR A 302 -2.74 -11.86 -1.22
N LEU A 303 -2.23 -12.74 -2.07
CA LEU A 303 -0.83 -12.80 -2.47
C LEU A 303 -0.42 -11.58 -3.30
N ASN A 304 0.87 -11.38 -3.43
CA ASN A 304 1.48 -10.16 -3.95
C ASN A 304 0.97 -9.78 -5.34
N LEU A 305 1.05 -10.65 -6.33
CA LEU A 305 0.61 -10.35 -7.70
C LEU A 305 -0.90 -10.13 -7.80
N ASN A 306 -1.70 -10.98 -7.17
CA ASN A 306 -3.16 -10.82 -7.15
C ASN A 306 -3.55 -9.48 -6.51
N GLY A 307 -2.87 -9.09 -5.44
CA GLY A 307 -3.09 -7.82 -4.75
C GLY A 307 -2.72 -6.60 -5.60
N ASP A 308 -1.64 -6.71 -6.39
CA ASP A 308 -1.24 -5.67 -7.33
C ASP A 308 -2.33 -5.42 -8.38
N TYR A 309 -2.75 -6.46 -9.08
CA TYR A 309 -3.78 -6.35 -10.10
C TYR A 309 -5.13 -5.88 -9.55
N LEU A 310 -5.53 -6.44 -8.40
CA LEU A 310 -6.85 -6.15 -7.81
C LEU A 310 -6.93 -4.72 -7.29
N SER A 311 -5.88 -4.21 -6.64
CA SER A 311 -5.89 -2.83 -6.11
C SER A 311 -6.02 -1.78 -7.21
N ASP A 312 -5.32 -1.94 -8.33
CA ASP A 312 -5.39 -1.00 -9.45
C ASP A 312 -6.74 -1.09 -10.19
N ALA A 313 -7.27 -2.32 -10.35
CA ALA A 313 -8.60 -2.52 -10.93
C ALA A 313 -9.71 -1.89 -10.07
N LEU A 314 -9.57 -1.93 -8.74
CA LEU A 314 -10.49 -1.28 -7.81
C LEU A 314 -10.31 0.24 -7.79
N ALA A 315 -9.06 0.74 -7.79
CA ALA A 315 -8.79 2.17 -7.88
C ALA A 315 -9.46 2.79 -9.10
N ALA A 316 -9.42 2.11 -10.26
CA ALA A 316 -10.09 2.56 -11.49
C ALA A 316 -11.62 2.68 -11.31
N GLN A 317 -12.24 1.87 -10.47
CA GLN A 317 -13.69 1.93 -10.21
C GLN A 317 -14.09 3.13 -9.36
N VAL A 318 -13.21 3.64 -8.53
CA VAL A 318 -13.49 4.74 -7.60
C VAL A 318 -12.92 6.08 -8.03
N GLY A 319 -12.31 6.18 -9.22
CA GLY A 319 -11.84 7.44 -9.78
C GLY A 319 -10.40 7.44 -10.26
N GLY A 320 -9.66 6.38 -10.04
CA GLY A 320 -8.29 6.20 -10.53
C GLY A 320 -7.22 6.26 -9.44
N ILE A 321 -5.98 6.00 -9.88
CA ILE A 321 -4.82 5.90 -8.98
C ILE A 321 -4.39 7.24 -8.36
N GLY A 322 -4.86 8.37 -8.91
CA GLY A 322 -4.56 9.71 -8.37
C GLY A 322 -5.12 9.97 -6.97
N ILE A 323 -6.08 9.15 -6.51
CA ILE A 323 -6.67 9.18 -5.16
C ILE A 323 -6.59 7.82 -4.45
N ALA A 324 -5.70 6.93 -4.88
CA ALA A 324 -5.50 5.63 -4.27
C ALA A 324 -4.33 5.69 -3.28
N PRO A 325 -4.57 5.61 -1.95
CA PRO A 325 -3.51 5.62 -0.96
C PRO A 325 -2.89 4.25 -0.75
N GLY A 326 -1.71 4.23 -0.14
CA GLY A 326 -1.02 3.00 0.24
C GLY A 326 -0.15 3.15 1.48
N ALA A 327 0.01 2.02 2.17
CA ALA A 327 0.98 1.86 3.24
C ALA A 327 1.64 0.49 3.14
N ASN A 328 2.92 0.42 3.51
CA ASN A 328 3.65 -0.82 3.65
C ASN A 328 4.07 -0.97 5.11
N LEU A 329 3.68 -2.07 5.73
CA LEU A 329 3.75 -2.26 7.18
C LEU A 329 4.53 -3.51 7.55
N SER A 330 5.38 -3.39 8.56
CA SER A 330 5.89 -4.50 9.35
C SER A 330 5.25 -4.50 10.74
N ASP A 331 5.86 -5.15 11.73
CA ASP A 331 5.42 -5.06 13.12
C ASP A 331 5.90 -3.77 13.80
N THR A 332 7.00 -3.19 13.29
CA THR A 332 7.67 -2.05 13.93
C THR A 332 7.88 -0.84 13.02
N VAL A 333 7.70 -1.01 11.71
CA VAL A 333 7.92 0.04 10.71
C VAL A 333 6.69 0.21 9.83
N ALA A 334 6.31 1.45 9.58
CA ALA A 334 5.26 1.84 8.65
C ALA A 334 5.81 2.83 7.62
N LEU A 335 5.69 2.51 6.33
CA LEU A 335 6.08 3.37 5.22
C LEU A 335 4.85 3.65 4.34
N PHE A 336 4.36 4.88 4.39
CA PHE A 336 3.23 5.35 3.61
C PHE A 336 3.68 5.82 2.23
N GLU A 337 2.89 5.58 1.18
CA GLU A 337 3.30 5.92 -0.18
C GLU A 337 2.12 6.20 -1.12
N ALA A 338 2.33 7.09 -2.09
CA ALA A 338 1.47 7.16 -3.26
C ALA A 338 1.57 5.86 -4.07
N THR A 339 0.44 5.35 -4.57
CA THR A 339 0.40 4.07 -5.30
C THR A 339 0.73 4.19 -6.79
N HIS A 340 0.72 5.42 -7.34
CA HIS A 340 1.05 5.70 -8.74
C HIS A 340 2.55 5.84 -8.98
N GLY A 341 2.96 5.80 -10.26
CA GLY A 341 4.35 5.99 -10.67
C GLY A 341 4.78 7.47 -10.72
N THR A 342 6.00 7.69 -11.19
CA THR A 342 6.69 9.00 -11.21
C THR A 342 6.22 9.96 -12.32
N ALA A 343 5.57 9.49 -13.35
CA ALA A 343 5.06 10.29 -14.50
C ALA A 343 6.01 11.45 -14.91
N PRO A 344 7.28 11.18 -15.27
CA PRO A 344 8.34 12.19 -15.37
C PRO A 344 8.05 13.31 -16.37
N LYS A 345 7.23 13.05 -17.39
CA LYS A 345 6.84 14.09 -18.35
C LYS A 345 5.99 15.22 -17.76
N TYR A 346 5.45 15.04 -16.55
CA TYR A 346 4.65 16.05 -15.86
C TYR A 346 5.38 16.70 -14.68
N ALA A 347 6.59 16.26 -14.37
CA ALA A 347 7.40 16.75 -13.27
C ALA A 347 7.62 18.29 -13.36
N GLY A 348 7.44 18.99 -12.23
CA GLY A 348 7.63 20.43 -12.13
C GLY A 348 6.59 21.28 -12.88
N GLN A 349 5.46 20.70 -13.29
CA GLN A 349 4.40 21.43 -14.00
C GLN A 349 3.23 21.86 -13.09
N ASP A 350 3.26 21.52 -11.83
CA ASP A 350 2.18 21.82 -10.86
C ASP A 350 0.78 21.40 -11.38
N LYS A 351 0.67 20.23 -12.01
CA LYS A 351 -0.53 19.84 -12.76
C LYS A 351 -1.22 18.58 -12.24
N VAL A 352 -0.47 17.68 -11.63
CA VAL A 352 -0.96 16.35 -11.27
C VAL A 352 -1.82 16.37 -10.01
N ASN A 353 -2.63 15.32 -9.81
CA ASN A 353 -3.45 15.15 -8.62
C ASN A 353 -2.59 14.70 -7.42
N PRO A 354 -2.50 15.46 -6.32
CA PRO A 354 -1.74 15.06 -5.13
C PRO A 354 -2.54 14.13 -4.19
N GLY A 355 -3.78 13.81 -4.51
CA GLY A 355 -4.73 13.12 -3.64
C GLY A 355 -4.26 11.77 -3.12
N SER A 356 -3.53 10.99 -3.94
CA SER A 356 -2.98 9.69 -3.50
C SER A 356 -2.01 9.86 -2.33
N LEU A 357 -1.08 10.81 -2.42
CA LEU A 357 -0.11 11.05 -1.34
C LEU A 357 -0.75 11.72 -0.13
N ILE A 358 -1.70 12.64 -0.33
CA ILE A 358 -2.48 13.26 0.74
C ILE A 358 -3.25 12.20 1.53
N LEU A 359 -3.93 11.26 0.84
CA LEU A 359 -4.68 10.18 1.49
C LEU A 359 -3.75 9.14 2.13
N SER A 360 -2.54 8.94 1.61
CA SER A 360 -1.53 8.11 2.28
C SER A 360 -1.05 8.75 3.58
N ALA A 361 -0.93 10.09 3.61
CA ALA A 361 -0.64 10.83 4.83
C ALA A 361 -1.84 10.81 5.81
N GLU A 362 -3.08 10.81 5.33
CA GLU A 362 -4.27 10.58 6.15
C GLU A 362 -4.18 9.22 6.88
N MET A 363 -3.80 8.15 6.16
CA MET A 363 -3.56 6.85 6.79
C MET A 363 -2.43 6.90 7.81
N MET A 364 -1.36 7.66 7.55
CA MET A 364 -0.27 7.88 8.50
C MET A 364 -0.78 8.54 9.77
N LEU A 365 -1.58 9.57 9.68
CA LEU A 365 -2.16 10.24 10.85
C LEU A 365 -3.03 9.30 11.68
N ARG A 366 -3.83 8.44 11.06
CA ARG A 366 -4.59 7.41 11.78
C ARG A 366 -3.67 6.40 12.46
N HIS A 367 -2.57 6.01 11.81
CA HIS A 367 -1.58 5.12 12.40
C HIS A 367 -0.89 5.75 13.62
N LEU A 368 -0.70 7.07 13.62
CA LEU A 368 -0.22 7.85 14.76
C LEU A 368 -1.29 8.07 15.87
N GLY A 369 -2.54 7.70 15.62
CA GLY A 369 -3.67 7.97 16.53
C GLY A 369 -4.17 9.42 16.47
N TRP A 370 -3.82 10.18 15.42
CA TRP A 370 -4.24 11.55 15.21
C TRP A 370 -5.48 11.63 14.32
N ASN A 371 -6.55 11.00 14.79
CA ASN A 371 -7.75 10.77 14.00
C ASN A 371 -8.49 12.05 13.62
N GLU A 372 -8.50 13.06 14.49
CA GLU A 372 -9.17 14.35 14.24
C GLU A 372 -8.54 15.07 13.06
N ALA A 373 -7.21 15.08 12.95
CA ALA A 373 -6.52 15.66 11.80
C ALA A 373 -6.75 14.83 10.51
N ALA A 374 -6.78 13.49 10.63
CA ALA A 374 -7.11 12.62 9.51
C ALA A 374 -8.54 12.86 9.00
N ASP A 375 -9.52 13.04 9.89
CA ASP A 375 -10.91 13.35 9.52
C ASP A 375 -11.02 14.68 8.78
N LEU A 376 -10.28 15.71 9.19
CA LEU A 376 -10.23 17.00 8.49
C LEU A 376 -9.69 16.86 7.05
N ILE A 377 -8.68 16.02 6.82
CA ILE A 377 -8.19 15.74 5.46
C ILE A 377 -9.30 15.13 4.60
N ILE A 378 -10.06 14.19 5.16
CA ILE A 378 -11.17 13.57 4.45
C ILE A 378 -12.28 14.58 4.13
N ASP A 379 -12.62 15.43 5.09
CA ASP A 379 -13.61 16.50 4.89
C ASP A 379 -13.15 17.49 3.83
N GLY A 380 -11.88 17.89 3.88
CA GLY A 380 -11.25 18.76 2.88
C GLY A 380 -11.29 18.16 1.47
N MET A 381 -10.92 16.88 1.34
CA MET A 381 -10.99 16.16 0.05
C MET A 381 -12.42 16.09 -0.49
N ASN A 382 -13.38 15.73 0.35
CA ASN A 382 -14.80 15.73 -0.01
C ASN A 382 -15.28 17.13 -0.44
N GLY A 383 -14.94 18.15 0.32
CA GLY A 383 -15.33 19.53 0.05
C GLY A 383 -14.80 20.06 -1.28
N ALA A 384 -13.49 19.89 -1.55
CA ALA A 384 -12.89 20.31 -2.81
C ALA A 384 -13.50 19.60 -4.03
N ILE A 385 -13.72 18.28 -3.92
CA ILE A 385 -14.32 17.47 -5.00
C ILE A 385 -15.80 17.89 -5.22
N GLN A 386 -16.60 18.09 -4.18
CA GLN A 386 -17.99 18.51 -4.29
C GLN A 386 -18.13 19.94 -4.82
N ALA A 387 -17.19 20.82 -4.47
CA ALA A 387 -17.06 22.16 -5.07
C ALA A 387 -16.62 22.13 -6.53
N LYS A 388 -16.24 20.93 -7.03
CA LYS A 388 -15.70 20.72 -8.38
C LYS A 388 -14.41 21.50 -8.67
N THR A 389 -13.65 21.86 -7.67
CA THR A 389 -12.33 22.48 -7.78
C THR A 389 -11.31 21.36 -7.81
N VAL A 390 -10.92 20.90 -9.00
CA VAL A 390 -10.23 19.63 -9.17
C VAL A 390 -9.09 19.70 -10.20
N THR A 391 -8.19 18.76 -10.16
CA THR A 391 -7.10 18.61 -11.12
C THR A 391 -7.58 18.03 -12.45
N TYR A 392 -6.73 18.07 -13.48
CA TYR A 392 -7.06 17.75 -14.88
C TYR A 392 -7.64 16.34 -15.10
N ASP A 393 -7.27 15.38 -14.25
CA ASP A 393 -7.71 13.99 -14.33
C ASP A 393 -9.21 13.84 -14.04
N PHE A 394 -9.74 14.64 -13.13
CA PHE A 394 -11.16 14.70 -12.83
C PHE A 394 -11.89 15.74 -13.69
N GLU A 395 -11.31 16.94 -13.88
CA GLU A 395 -11.96 18.03 -14.62
C GLU A 395 -12.43 17.57 -16.00
N ARG A 396 -11.59 16.87 -16.77
CA ARG A 396 -11.95 16.36 -18.11
C ARG A 396 -13.16 15.42 -18.15
N LEU A 397 -13.61 14.91 -17.02
CA LEU A 397 -14.70 13.95 -16.88
C LEU A 397 -15.87 14.50 -16.05
N MET A 398 -15.74 15.73 -15.49
CA MET A 398 -16.74 16.35 -14.62
C MET A 398 -17.31 17.60 -15.28
N GLU A 399 -18.58 17.57 -15.65
CA GLU A 399 -19.26 18.74 -16.22
C GLU A 399 -19.31 19.91 -15.23
N GLY A 400 -18.84 21.09 -15.67
CA GLY A 400 -18.81 22.31 -14.88
C GLY A 400 -17.75 22.31 -13.76
N ALA A 401 -16.70 21.49 -13.89
CA ALA A 401 -15.57 21.53 -12.98
C ALA A 401 -14.62 22.68 -13.31
N GLU A 402 -14.00 23.24 -12.28
CA GLU A 402 -12.92 24.21 -12.37
C GLU A 402 -11.58 23.46 -12.35
N LEU A 403 -10.80 23.64 -13.41
CA LEU A 403 -9.45 23.09 -13.49
C LEU A 403 -8.50 23.90 -12.62
N VAL A 404 -7.87 23.23 -11.67
CA VAL A 404 -6.84 23.84 -10.83
C VAL A 404 -5.50 23.10 -10.92
N SER A 405 -4.43 23.75 -10.48
CA SER A 405 -3.11 23.14 -10.38
C SER A 405 -3.01 22.17 -9.19
N CYS A 406 -1.90 21.43 -9.10
CA CYS A 406 -1.61 20.55 -7.96
C CYS A 406 -1.62 21.33 -6.63
N SER A 407 -0.90 22.45 -6.58
CA SER A 407 -0.83 23.31 -5.40
C SER A 407 -2.17 23.92 -5.04
N ALA A 408 -2.91 24.46 -6.01
CA ALA A 408 -4.23 25.04 -5.80
C ALA A 408 -5.28 24.01 -5.36
N PHE A 409 -5.14 22.74 -5.80
CA PHE A 409 -6.00 21.65 -5.27
C PHE A 409 -5.72 21.39 -3.78
N GLY A 410 -4.43 21.41 -3.37
CA GLY A 410 -4.07 21.34 -1.94
C GLY A 410 -4.66 22.49 -1.13
N GLU A 411 -4.62 23.74 -1.64
CA GLU A 411 -5.26 24.90 -1.02
C GLU A 411 -6.79 24.74 -0.93
N ALA A 412 -7.42 24.18 -1.97
CA ALA A 412 -8.84 23.89 -1.95
C ALA A 412 -9.19 22.87 -0.87
N VAL A 413 -8.38 21.78 -0.72
CA VAL A 413 -8.55 20.81 0.36
C VAL A 413 -8.44 21.49 1.72
N ILE A 414 -7.42 22.31 1.96
CA ILE A 414 -7.23 23.05 3.22
C ILE A 414 -8.42 23.96 3.52
N SER A 415 -8.96 24.64 2.53
CA SER A 415 -10.07 25.57 2.71
C SER A 415 -11.40 24.92 3.10
N HIS A 416 -11.54 23.61 2.86
CA HIS A 416 -12.75 22.82 3.14
C HIS A 416 -12.62 21.91 4.38
N MET A 417 -11.50 21.97 5.10
CA MET A 417 -11.29 21.25 6.37
C MET A 417 -12.22 21.71 7.49
#